data_b6225a0d55723163a7af8cbf7feec3e4
#
_entry.id   b6225a0d55723163a7af8cbf7feec3e4
#
_cell.length_a   1.000
_cell.length_b   1.000
_cell.length_c   1.000
_cell.angle_alpha   90.00
_cell.angle_beta   90.00
_cell.angle_gamma   90.00
#
_symmetry.space_group_name_H-M   'P 1'
#
loop_
_entity.id
_entity.type
_entity.pdbx_description
1 polymer ?
#
loop_
_entity_poly.entity_id
_entity_poly.type
_entity_poly.pdbx_seq_one_letter_code
_entity_poly.pdbx_strand_id
1 'polypeptide(L)'
;MKIAKDETNILQMFDTESASESGSWLHLTKPGTDGDLAYADKGTTKPLRIKLKGPDSGTWTSFQRKAIKASGKKDSRTSKEIAREDANLFARMTLETENIPGYEGADEAALIDMFIKYKDIRMQALRWVMNQENFTQLAESD
;
A
#
# COMPACT_ATOMS: atom_id res chain seq x y z
N MET A 1 31.47 0.71 19.92
CA MET A 1 31.89 1.33 18.65
C MET A 1 31.04 2.55 18.37
N LYS A 2 31.66 3.69 18.24
CA LYS A 2 30.92 4.91 17.88
C LYS A 2 30.80 5.03 16.37
N ILE A 3 29.57 5.03 15.87
CA ILE A 3 29.27 5.23 14.45
C ILE A 3 29.04 6.72 14.25
N ALA A 4 29.71 7.31 13.26
CA ALA A 4 29.50 8.72 12.92
C ALA A 4 28.05 8.96 12.48
N LYS A 5 27.52 10.15 12.77
CA LYS A 5 26.13 10.50 12.47
C LYS A 5 25.78 10.28 10.98
N ASP A 6 26.71 10.62 10.08
CA ASP A 6 26.53 10.46 8.63
C ASP A 6 26.50 8.97 8.24
N GLU A 7 27.32 8.14 8.89
CA GLU A 7 27.35 6.70 8.66
C GLU A 7 26.05 6.05 9.12
N THR A 8 25.47 6.51 10.25
CA THR A 8 24.19 6.04 10.74
C THR A 8 23.09 6.35 9.73
N ASN A 9 23.07 7.56 9.14
CA ASN A 9 22.09 7.96 8.15
C ASN A 9 22.19 7.12 6.87
N ILE A 10 23.42 6.77 6.46
CA ILE A 10 23.64 5.91 5.31
C ILE A 10 23.07 4.52 5.55
N LEU A 11 23.29 3.95 6.75
CA LEU A 11 22.76 2.62 7.08
C LEU A 11 21.23 2.60 7.18
N GLN A 12 20.60 3.70 7.57
CA GLN A 12 19.15 3.79 7.66
C GLN A 12 18.46 3.54 6.32
N MET A 13 19.10 3.85 5.19
CA MET A 13 18.52 3.59 3.88
C MET A 13 18.32 2.10 3.62
N PHE A 14 19.03 1.23 4.35
CA PHE A 14 18.88 -0.22 4.24
C PHE A 14 17.88 -0.80 5.25
N ASP A 15 17.29 0.03 6.11
CA ASP A 15 16.23 -0.41 7.04
C ASP A 15 14.87 -0.38 6.33
N THR A 16 14.70 -1.34 5.43
CA THR A 16 13.48 -1.44 4.62
C THR A 16 12.29 -1.99 5.40
N GLU A 17 12.54 -2.73 6.48
CA GLU A 17 11.47 -3.20 7.37
C GLU A 17 10.78 -2.04 8.09
N SER A 18 11.56 -1.14 8.70
CA SER A 18 11.00 0.03 9.37
C SER A 18 10.25 0.94 8.39
N ALA A 19 10.82 1.17 7.21
CA ALA A 19 10.17 1.97 6.18
C ALA A 19 8.87 1.33 5.72
N SER A 20 8.84 0.00 5.55
CA SER A 20 7.64 -0.73 5.15
C SER A 20 6.57 -0.70 6.24
N GLU A 21 6.94 -0.83 7.52
CA GLU A 21 5.98 -0.76 8.62
C GLU A 21 5.42 0.65 8.82
N SER A 22 6.25 1.69 8.63
CA SER A 22 5.83 3.09 8.70
C SER A 22 4.89 3.46 7.56
N GLY A 23 5.03 2.80 6.44
CA GLY A 23 4.21 3.02 5.26
C GLY A 23 4.57 4.24 4.44
N SER A 24 3.93 4.38 3.31
CA SER A 24 4.06 5.56 2.46
C SER A 24 2.72 5.93 1.83
N TRP A 25 2.57 7.20 1.47
CA TRP A 25 1.34 7.72 0.91
C TRP A 25 1.27 7.50 -0.60
N LEU A 26 0.28 6.72 -1.03
CA LEU A 26 -0.11 6.59 -2.42
C LEU A 26 -1.10 7.69 -2.76
N HIS A 27 -0.74 8.60 -3.67
CA HIS A 27 -1.69 9.54 -4.27
C HIS A 27 -2.35 8.82 -5.44
N LEU A 28 -3.66 8.59 -5.35
CA LEU A 28 -4.39 7.89 -6.39
C LEU A 28 -4.40 8.69 -7.69
N THR A 29 -4.37 7.98 -8.81
CA THR A 29 -4.46 8.57 -10.14
C THR A 29 -5.83 8.27 -10.75
N LYS A 30 -6.27 9.13 -11.67
CA LYS A 30 -7.56 8.94 -12.35
C LYS A 30 -7.49 7.76 -13.32
N PRO A 31 -8.46 6.84 -13.28
CA PRO A 31 -8.50 5.72 -14.23
C PRO A 31 -8.57 6.22 -15.67
N GLY A 32 -7.87 5.52 -16.57
CA GLY A 32 -7.89 5.85 -17.98
C GLY A 32 -7.09 7.08 -18.38
N THR A 33 -6.31 7.64 -17.47
CA THR A 33 -5.41 8.77 -17.74
C THR A 33 -3.96 8.31 -17.68
N ASP A 34 -3.06 9.14 -18.18
CA ASP A 34 -1.62 8.88 -18.14
C ASP A 34 -1.02 9.45 -16.84
N GLY A 35 -1.54 8.95 -15.71
CA GLY A 35 -1.01 9.30 -14.39
C GLY A 35 -1.53 10.60 -13.79
N ASP A 36 -2.67 11.11 -14.28
CA ASP A 36 -3.27 12.34 -13.73
C ASP A 36 -3.71 12.09 -12.29
N LEU A 37 -3.27 12.94 -11.37
CA LEU A 37 -3.57 12.81 -9.94
C LEU A 37 -5.05 13.09 -9.65
N ALA A 38 -5.62 12.30 -8.75
CA ALA A 38 -7.03 12.42 -8.36
C ALA A 38 -7.19 13.28 -7.11
N TYR A 39 -8.20 14.15 -7.12
CA TYR A 39 -8.53 15.05 -6.01
C TYR A 39 -10.02 14.98 -5.71
N ALA A 40 -10.40 15.18 -4.45
CA ALA A 40 -11.80 15.21 -4.05
C ALA A 40 -12.48 16.52 -4.44
N ASP A 41 -11.71 17.57 -4.72
CA ASP A 41 -12.21 18.91 -5.06
C ASP A 41 -11.65 19.40 -6.39
N LYS A 42 -12.35 20.34 -7.02
CA LYS A 42 -11.92 20.97 -8.26
C LYS A 42 -10.69 21.87 -8.10
N GLY A 43 -10.47 22.38 -6.88
CA GLY A 43 -9.35 23.26 -6.57
C GLY A 43 -8.03 22.55 -6.33
N THR A 44 -8.00 21.22 -6.44
CA THR A 44 -6.82 20.36 -6.24
C THR A 44 -6.14 20.55 -4.87
N THR A 45 -6.94 20.83 -3.84
CA THR A 45 -6.45 21.00 -2.48
C THR A 45 -6.61 19.75 -1.62
N LYS A 46 -7.42 18.78 -2.08
CA LYS A 46 -7.74 17.57 -1.32
C LYS A 46 -7.34 16.31 -2.10
N PRO A 47 -6.04 15.95 -2.06
CA PRO A 47 -5.58 14.75 -2.78
C PRO A 47 -6.18 13.48 -2.20
N LEU A 48 -6.58 12.55 -3.08
CA LEU A 48 -7.03 11.22 -2.66
C LEU A 48 -5.81 10.37 -2.37
N ARG A 49 -5.55 10.07 -1.11
CA ARG A 49 -4.35 9.35 -0.71
C ARG A 49 -4.66 8.19 0.22
N ILE A 50 -3.87 7.14 0.10
CA ILE A 50 -3.91 5.97 0.99
C ILE A 50 -2.50 5.71 1.49
N LYS A 51 -2.32 5.63 2.81
CA LYS A 51 -1.03 5.27 3.41
C LYS A 51 -0.97 3.77 3.56
N LEU A 52 -0.06 3.14 2.85
CA LEU A 52 0.07 1.68 2.79
C LEU A 52 1.40 1.22 3.38
N LYS A 53 1.37 0.06 4.04
CA LYS A 53 2.58 -0.67 4.43
C LYS A 53 3.27 -1.20 3.19
N GLY A 54 4.56 -1.45 3.30
CA GLY A 54 5.38 -1.87 2.16
C GLY A 54 5.68 -3.36 2.09
N PRO A 55 6.52 -3.75 1.12
CA PRO A 55 6.79 -5.17 0.81
C PRO A 55 7.63 -5.89 1.87
N ASP A 56 8.31 -5.17 2.77
CA ASP A 56 9.05 -5.79 3.85
C ASP A 56 8.29 -5.74 5.18
N SER A 57 7.00 -5.35 5.15
CA SER A 57 6.15 -5.39 6.34
C SER A 57 5.79 -6.84 6.70
N GLY A 58 5.51 -7.07 7.98
CA GLY A 58 5.10 -8.39 8.46
C GLY A 58 3.81 -8.87 7.81
N THR A 59 2.89 -7.96 7.52
CA THR A 59 1.62 -8.26 6.85
C THR A 59 1.85 -8.83 5.46
N TRP A 60 2.69 -8.17 4.65
CA TRP A 60 2.98 -8.60 3.29
C TRP A 60 3.78 -9.90 3.26
N THR A 61 4.81 -10.02 4.10
CA THR A 61 5.65 -11.23 4.14
C THR A 61 4.87 -12.45 4.59
N SER A 62 3.94 -12.30 5.53
CA SER A 62 3.04 -13.38 5.95
C SER A 62 2.13 -13.83 4.81
N PHE A 63 1.59 -12.87 4.06
CA PHE A 63 0.76 -13.17 2.90
C PHE A 63 1.55 -13.95 1.83
N GLN A 64 2.75 -13.50 1.51
CA GLN A 64 3.62 -14.18 0.53
C GLN A 64 3.99 -15.59 0.97
N ARG A 65 4.26 -15.79 2.25
CA ARG A 65 4.59 -17.11 2.80
C ARG A 65 3.43 -18.09 2.62
N LYS A 66 2.20 -17.64 2.86
CA LYS A 66 1.00 -18.45 2.65
C LYS A 66 0.80 -18.77 1.17
N ALA A 67 1.05 -17.81 0.29
CA ALA A 67 0.95 -18.00 -1.16
C ALA A 67 1.96 -19.03 -1.66
N ILE A 68 3.20 -19.00 -1.15
CA ILE A 68 4.23 -19.98 -1.49
C ILE A 68 3.82 -21.38 -1.04
N LYS A 69 3.29 -21.53 0.18
CA LYS A 69 2.80 -22.82 0.69
C LYS A 69 1.66 -23.37 -0.16
N ALA A 70 0.81 -22.50 -0.70
CA ALA A 70 -0.33 -22.89 -1.53
C ALA A 70 0.06 -23.17 -2.99
N SER A 71 1.26 -22.77 -3.43
CA SER A 71 1.67 -22.82 -4.84
C SER A 71 1.76 -24.23 -5.42
N GLY A 72 1.86 -25.27 -4.59
CA GLY A 72 1.86 -26.66 -5.04
C GLY A 72 0.47 -27.24 -5.29
N LYS A 73 -0.59 -26.49 -5.02
CA LYS A 73 -1.97 -26.92 -5.20
C LYS A 73 -2.59 -26.21 -6.39
N LYS A 74 -3.45 -26.94 -7.13
CA LYS A 74 -4.21 -26.33 -8.22
C LYS A 74 -5.09 -25.21 -7.65
N ASP A 75 -4.95 -24.02 -8.22
CA ASP A 75 -5.74 -22.86 -7.79
C ASP A 75 -7.16 -22.98 -8.35
N SER A 76 -8.12 -23.30 -7.48
CA SER A 76 -9.52 -23.42 -7.83
C SER A 76 -10.33 -22.17 -7.49
N ARG A 77 -9.67 -21.10 -7.03
CA ARG A 77 -10.36 -19.88 -6.63
C ARG A 77 -10.92 -19.13 -7.84
N THR A 78 -12.12 -18.57 -7.68
CA THR A 78 -12.72 -17.68 -8.69
C THR A 78 -12.04 -16.32 -8.66
N SER A 79 -12.19 -15.56 -9.75
CA SER A 79 -11.69 -14.17 -9.80
C SER A 79 -12.26 -13.33 -8.66
N LYS A 80 -13.51 -13.57 -8.28
CA LYS A 80 -14.18 -12.87 -7.19
C LYS A 80 -13.56 -13.19 -5.83
N GLU A 81 -13.19 -14.46 -5.61
CA GLU A 81 -12.53 -14.90 -4.38
C GLU A 81 -11.13 -14.30 -4.27
N ILE A 82 -10.38 -14.26 -5.38
CA ILE A 82 -9.04 -13.66 -5.43
C ILE A 82 -9.13 -12.16 -5.11
N ALA A 83 -10.12 -11.47 -5.71
CA ALA A 83 -10.34 -10.05 -5.46
C ALA A 83 -10.64 -9.78 -3.99
N ARG A 84 -11.42 -10.65 -3.34
CA ARG A 84 -11.76 -10.52 -1.94
C ARG A 84 -10.55 -10.75 -1.03
N GLU A 85 -9.72 -11.74 -1.34
CA GLU A 85 -8.49 -11.98 -0.59
C GLU A 85 -7.52 -10.81 -0.70
N ASP A 86 -7.37 -10.26 -1.91
CA ASP A 86 -6.53 -9.08 -2.12
C ASP A 86 -7.08 -7.87 -1.37
N ALA A 87 -8.40 -7.68 -1.38
CA ALA A 87 -9.03 -6.59 -0.64
C ALA A 87 -8.80 -6.73 0.87
N ASN A 88 -8.89 -7.95 1.40
CA ASN A 88 -8.58 -8.21 2.81
C ASN A 88 -7.13 -7.84 3.13
N LEU A 89 -6.20 -8.23 2.26
CA LEU A 89 -4.79 -7.92 2.42
C LEU A 89 -4.54 -6.41 2.43
N PHE A 90 -5.04 -5.70 1.41
CA PHE A 90 -4.79 -4.25 1.31
C PHE A 90 -5.49 -3.46 2.41
N ALA A 91 -6.64 -3.92 2.91
CA ALA A 91 -7.27 -3.31 4.07
C ALA A 91 -6.35 -3.40 5.30
N ARG A 92 -5.69 -4.55 5.50
CA ARG A 92 -4.71 -4.72 6.58
C ARG A 92 -3.43 -3.93 6.35
N MET A 93 -3.07 -3.69 5.09
CA MET A 93 -1.89 -2.90 4.73
C MET A 93 -2.15 -1.39 4.88
N THR A 94 -3.40 -0.97 4.93
CA THR A 94 -3.78 0.43 5.01
C THR A 94 -3.61 0.96 6.43
N LEU A 95 -2.78 1.99 6.59
CA LEU A 95 -2.58 2.68 7.86
C LEU A 95 -3.53 3.86 8.01
N GLU A 96 -3.82 4.55 6.90
CA GLU A 96 -4.63 5.76 6.91
C GLU A 96 -5.16 6.07 5.51
N THR A 97 -6.31 6.72 5.43
CA THR A 97 -6.86 7.27 4.18
C THR A 97 -7.01 8.78 4.32
N GLU A 98 -6.93 9.49 3.20
CA GLU A 98 -7.06 10.95 3.20
C GLU A 98 -7.93 11.40 2.04
N ASN A 99 -8.95 12.17 2.35
CA ASN A 99 -9.88 12.80 1.39
C ASN A 99 -10.65 11.83 0.48
N ILE A 100 -10.75 10.56 0.84
CA ILE A 100 -11.55 9.61 0.06
C ILE A 100 -12.99 9.68 0.57
N PRO A 101 -13.94 10.21 -0.23
CA PRO A 101 -15.31 10.40 0.24
C PRO A 101 -15.94 9.10 0.73
N GLY A 102 -16.47 9.12 1.94
CA GLY A 102 -17.12 7.96 2.55
C GLY A 102 -16.18 7.00 3.29
N TYR A 103 -14.87 7.18 3.15
CA TYR A 103 -13.89 6.26 3.75
C TYR A 103 -12.86 6.96 4.67
N GLU A 104 -13.11 8.18 5.06
CA GLU A 104 -12.24 8.87 6.03
C GLU A 104 -12.39 8.22 7.40
N GLY A 105 -11.27 7.84 8.02
CA GLY A 105 -11.28 7.14 9.29
C GLY A 105 -11.94 5.78 9.23
N ALA A 106 -12.00 5.16 8.05
CA ALA A 106 -12.69 3.89 7.83
C ALA A 106 -12.04 2.76 8.61
N ASP A 107 -12.88 1.86 9.17
CA ASP A 107 -12.40 0.65 9.80
C ASP A 107 -12.03 -0.41 8.75
N GLU A 108 -11.51 -1.55 9.19
CA GLU A 108 -11.07 -2.62 8.30
C GLU A 108 -12.19 -3.10 7.38
N ALA A 109 -13.41 -3.26 7.90
CA ALA A 109 -14.55 -3.74 7.12
C ALA A 109 -14.90 -2.76 5.99
N ALA A 110 -14.89 -1.46 6.27
CA ALA A 110 -15.14 -0.43 5.26
C ALA A 110 -14.04 -0.38 4.22
N LEU A 111 -12.78 -0.56 4.62
CA LEU A 111 -11.65 -0.61 3.70
C LEU A 111 -11.72 -1.82 2.78
N ILE A 112 -12.11 -2.99 3.30
CA ILE A 112 -12.33 -4.19 2.48
C ILE A 112 -13.36 -3.91 1.41
N ASP A 113 -14.48 -3.29 1.80
CA ASP A 113 -15.55 -2.91 0.86
C ASP A 113 -15.02 -1.99 -0.24
N MET A 114 -14.23 -0.99 0.12
CA MET A 114 -13.63 -0.06 -0.84
C MET A 114 -12.74 -0.79 -1.86
N PHE A 115 -11.85 -1.66 -1.39
CA PHE A 115 -10.94 -2.39 -2.28
C PHE A 115 -11.66 -3.42 -3.15
N ILE A 116 -12.78 -4.00 -2.69
CA ILE A 116 -13.59 -4.89 -3.51
C ILE A 116 -14.32 -4.09 -4.58
N LYS A 117 -14.98 -3.01 -4.17
CA LYS A 117 -15.85 -2.21 -5.04
C LYS A 117 -15.08 -1.47 -6.13
N TYR A 118 -13.90 -0.96 -5.81
CA TYR A 118 -13.09 -0.15 -6.72
C TYR A 118 -11.84 -0.90 -7.16
N LYS A 119 -11.98 -1.71 -8.19
CA LYS A 119 -10.89 -2.54 -8.73
C LYS A 119 -9.65 -1.71 -9.05
N ASP A 120 -9.82 -0.52 -9.63
CA ASP A 120 -8.68 0.33 -10.00
C ASP A 120 -7.87 0.78 -8.78
N ILE A 121 -8.55 1.12 -7.68
CA ILE A 121 -7.88 1.47 -6.43
C ILE A 121 -7.07 0.28 -5.93
N ARG A 122 -7.65 -0.91 -5.96
CA ARG A 122 -6.96 -2.14 -5.55
C ARG A 122 -5.72 -2.41 -6.41
N MET A 123 -5.81 -2.20 -7.71
CA MET A 123 -4.68 -2.38 -8.62
C MET A 123 -3.58 -1.34 -8.42
N GLN A 124 -3.96 -0.09 -8.12
CA GLN A 124 -2.98 0.95 -7.80
C GLN A 124 -2.25 0.62 -6.50
N ALA A 125 -2.99 0.13 -5.48
CA ALA A 125 -2.40 -0.30 -4.22
C ALA A 125 -1.39 -1.43 -4.43
N LEU A 126 -1.72 -2.41 -5.25
CA LEU A 126 -0.82 -3.53 -5.57
C LEU A 126 0.47 -3.04 -6.19
N ARG A 127 0.37 -2.20 -7.23
CA ARG A 127 1.56 -1.66 -7.92
C ARG A 127 2.42 -0.83 -6.97
N TRP A 128 1.78 -0.05 -6.10
CA TRP A 128 2.47 0.78 -5.13
C TRP A 128 3.28 -0.04 -4.12
N VAL A 129 2.63 -1.04 -3.53
CA VAL A 129 3.25 -1.92 -2.54
C VAL A 129 4.40 -2.73 -3.14
N MET A 130 4.29 -3.15 -4.39
CA MET A 130 5.34 -3.94 -5.05
C MET A 130 6.56 -3.12 -5.45
N ASN A 131 6.50 -1.81 -5.38
CA ASN A 131 7.64 -0.95 -5.72
C ASN A 131 8.40 -0.56 -4.46
N GLN A 132 9.55 -1.20 -4.22
CA GLN A 132 10.40 -0.98 -3.05
C GLN A 132 10.83 0.48 -2.89
N GLU A 133 10.98 1.22 -3.99
CA GLU A 133 11.37 2.63 -3.96
C GLU A 133 10.41 3.50 -3.13
N ASN A 134 9.15 3.11 -3.04
CA ASN A 134 8.14 3.84 -2.26
C ASN A 134 8.33 3.67 -0.75
N PHE A 135 9.18 2.71 -0.33
CA PHE A 135 9.33 2.30 1.07
C PHE A 135 10.79 2.31 1.49
N THR A 136 11.44 3.43 1.27
CA THR A 136 12.81 3.67 1.72
C THR A 136 12.83 4.90 2.61
N GLN A 137 13.85 5.01 3.46
CA GLN A 137 14.01 6.18 4.32
C GLN A 137 14.21 7.46 3.49
N LEU A 138 14.77 7.33 2.29
CA LEU A 138 14.96 8.46 1.38
C LEU A 138 13.62 8.97 0.81
N ALA A 139 12.66 8.08 0.57
CA ALA A 139 11.34 8.44 0.05
C ALA A 139 10.52 9.25 1.06
N GLU A 140 10.78 9.09 2.36
CA GLU A 140 10.07 9.78 3.43
C GLU A 140 10.58 11.22 3.65
N SER A 141 11.73 11.56 3.11
CA SER A 141 12.37 12.86 3.36
C SER A 141 11.89 13.98 2.43
N ASP A 142 11.00 13.69 1.53
CA ASP A 142 10.44 14.68 0.60
C ASP A 142 9.19 15.37 1.16
#